data_c8d94c67ea0db9c8981e29ee449ece9f
#
_entry.id   c8d94c67ea0db9c8981e29ee449ece9f
#
_cell.length_a   1.000
_cell.length_b   1.000
_cell.length_c   1.000
_cell.angle_alpha   90.00
_cell.angle_beta   90.00
_cell.angle_gamma   90.00
#
_symmetry.space_group_name_H-M   'P 1'
#
loop_
_entity.id
_entity.type
_entity.pdbx_description
1 polymer ?
#
loop_
_entity_poly.entity_id
_entity_poly.type
_entity_poly.pdbx_seq_one_letter_code
_entity_poly.pdbx_strand_id
1 'polypeptide(L)'
;GDNLGEIARLTRDIETVIAAIPGTRSAFADRVLGGKYLEIVPDRAELARRNIDMGAFQAVVQTALGGMRLGESVEGRERYDIIARYDRPFRETSADLEGILVSTPAGAQLPLSELATIVFAEGPPMIRSENARLTGWVFVDIDGRDMGGFVAEARATVAERVPLPPG
;
A
#
# COMPACT_ATOMS: atom_id res chain seq x y z
N GLY A 1 -12.39 10.93 11.36
CA GLY A 1 -13.41 9.89 11.16
C GLY A 1 -12.88 8.51 11.47
N ASP A 2 -13.78 7.53 11.60
CA ASP A 2 -13.43 6.18 12.03
C ASP A 2 -13.50 5.16 10.87
N ASN A 3 -13.88 5.61 9.67
CA ASN A 3 -14.07 4.75 8.50
C ASN A 3 -13.34 5.32 7.27
N LEU A 4 -12.36 4.54 6.76
CA LEU A 4 -11.58 4.93 5.57
C LEU A 4 -12.43 5.07 4.30
N GLY A 5 -13.47 4.25 4.13
CA GLY A 5 -14.38 4.34 2.99
C GLY A 5 -15.17 5.65 2.97
N GLU A 6 -15.61 6.10 4.14
CA GLU A 6 -16.30 7.38 4.28
C GLU A 6 -15.35 8.56 4.06
N ILE A 7 -14.13 8.51 4.59
CA ILE A 7 -13.09 9.51 4.34
C ILE A 7 -12.79 9.61 2.85
N ALA A 8 -12.64 8.47 2.16
CA ALA A 8 -12.39 8.43 0.72
C ALA A 8 -13.55 9.01 -0.10
N ARG A 9 -14.79 8.85 0.35
CA ARG A 9 -15.96 9.50 -0.28
C ARG A 9 -15.94 11.00 -0.04
N LEU A 10 -15.81 11.42 1.22
CA LEU A 10 -15.82 12.83 1.60
C LEU A 10 -14.70 13.63 0.94
N THR A 11 -13.48 13.10 0.88
CA THR A 11 -12.38 13.79 0.21
C THR A 11 -12.62 13.99 -1.28
N ARG A 12 -13.28 13.05 -1.98
CA ARG A 12 -13.69 13.20 -3.38
C ARG A 12 -14.81 14.22 -3.56
N ASP A 13 -15.79 14.22 -2.64
CA ASP A 13 -16.88 15.19 -2.67
C ASP A 13 -16.31 16.60 -2.47
N ILE A 14 -15.40 16.79 -1.50
CA ILE A 14 -14.69 18.05 -1.24
C ILE A 14 -13.83 18.45 -2.46
N GLU A 15 -13.07 17.54 -3.05
CA GLU A 15 -12.29 17.78 -4.28
C GLU A 15 -13.18 18.37 -5.38
N THR A 16 -14.33 17.74 -5.61
CA THR A 16 -15.29 18.17 -6.64
C THR A 16 -15.85 19.58 -6.36
N VAL A 17 -16.19 19.84 -5.11
CA VAL A 17 -16.74 21.13 -4.69
C VAL A 17 -15.68 22.24 -4.81
N ILE A 18 -14.46 22.00 -4.35
CA ILE A 18 -13.37 22.98 -4.38
C ILE A 18 -12.90 23.23 -5.83
N ALA A 19 -12.85 22.21 -6.67
CA ALA A 19 -12.46 22.37 -8.08
C ALA A 19 -13.37 23.34 -8.85
N ALA A 20 -14.62 23.52 -8.41
CA ALA A 20 -15.59 24.44 -9.02
C ALA A 20 -15.47 25.91 -8.51
N ILE A 21 -14.66 26.17 -7.49
CA ILE A 21 -14.48 27.53 -6.95
C ILE A 21 -13.57 28.34 -7.88
N PRO A 22 -13.98 29.58 -8.26
CA PRO A 22 -13.15 30.44 -9.09
C PRO A 22 -11.77 30.69 -8.48
N GLY A 23 -10.72 30.56 -9.28
CA GLY A 23 -9.32 30.68 -8.84
C GLY A 23 -8.71 29.36 -8.35
N THR A 24 -9.43 28.24 -8.38
CA THR A 24 -8.84 26.92 -8.23
C THR A 24 -8.12 26.53 -9.52
N ARG A 25 -6.81 26.38 -9.46
CA ARG A 25 -6.00 25.85 -10.56
C ARG A 25 -6.07 24.34 -10.63
N SER A 26 -5.95 23.69 -9.47
CA SER A 26 -6.13 22.25 -9.32
C SER A 26 -6.63 21.92 -7.91
N ALA A 27 -7.41 20.86 -7.81
CA ALA A 27 -7.78 20.23 -6.55
C ALA A 27 -7.54 18.73 -6.68
N PHE A 28 -6.93 18.11 -5.68
CA PHE A 28 -6.59 16.69 -5.68
C PHE A 28 -6.81 16.09 -4.29
N ALA A 29 -7.71 15.10 -4.21
CA ALA A 29 -7.92 14.33 -3.00
C ALA A 29 -6.87 13.22 -2.86
N ASP A 30 -6.30 13.09 -1.67
CA ASP A 30 -5.42 11.97 -1.35
C ASP A 30 -6.18 10.64 -1.51
N ARG A 31 -5.56 9.69 -2.18
CA ARG A 31 -6.20 8.38 -2.46
C ARG A 31 -6.05 7.47 -1.24
N VAL A 32 -7.01 7.55 -0.34
CA VAL A 32 -7.07 6.71 0.88
C VAL A 32 -7.47 5.26 0.60
N LEU A 33 -7.97 4.95 -0.60
CA LEU A 33 -8.31 3.59 -1.05
C LEU A 33 -7.78 3.34 -2.48
N GLY A 34 -7.70 2.06 -2.87
CA GLY A 34 -7.30 1.64 -4.22
C GLY A 34 -5.83 1.28 -4.38
N GLY A 35 -5.09 1.12 -3.28
CA GLY A 35 -3.79 0.43 -3.31
C GLY A 35 -3.98 -1.03 -3.66
N LYS A 36 -3.16 -1.55 -4.58
CA LYS A 36 -3.18 -2.97 -4.96
C LYS A 36 -2.09 -3.70 -4.19
N TYR A 37 -2.48 -4.81 -3.60
CA TYR A 37 -1.60 -5.69 -2.83
C TYR A 37 -1.64 -7.10 -3.38
N LEU A 38 -0.52 -7.78 -3.30
CA LEU A 38 -0.43 -9.20 -3.50
C LEU A 38 -0.22 -9.83 -2.13
N GLU A 39 -1.21 -10.57 -1.68
CA GLU A 39 -1.17 -11.25 -0.40
C GLU A 39 -0.85 -12.72 -0.62
N ILE A 40 0.13 -13.23 0.12
CA ILE A 40 0.46 -14.65 0.17
C ILE A 40 -0.07 -15.18 1.49
N VAL A 41 -1.20 -15.89 1.42
CA VAL A 41 -1.91 -16.43 2.59
C VAL A 41 -1.47 -17.86 2.83
N PRO A 42 -0.65 -18.14 3.85
CA PRO A 42 -0.14 -19.49 4.12
C PRO A 42 -1.25 -20.42 4.62
N ASP A 43 -1.28 -21.64 4.10
CA ASP A 43 -2.07 -22.73 4.68
C ASP A 43 -1.31 -23.31 5.88
N ARG A 44 -1.73 -22.91 7.07
CA ARG A 44 -1.10 -23.35 8.32
C ARG A 44 -1.19 -24.84 8.56
N ALA A 45 -2.25 -25.48 8.06
CA ALA A 45 -2.42 -26.93 8.22
C ALA A 45 -1.46 -27.69 7.30
N GLU A 46 -1.28 -27.22 6.07
CA GLU A 46 -0.28 -27.81 5.17
C GLU A 46 1.15 -27.60 5.67
N LEU A 47 1.49 -26.39 6.13
CA LEU A 47 2.81 -26.13 6.71
C LEU A 47 3.08 -27.07 7.89
N ALA A 48 2.11 -27.25 8.79
CA ALA A 48 2.25 -28.14 9.94
C ALA A 48 2.41 -29.61 9.50
N ARG A 49 1.63 -30.08 8.53
CA ARG A 49 1.76 -31.45 7.97
C ARG A 49 3.12 -31.72 7.37
N ARG A 50 3.76 -30.72 6.79
CA ARG A 50 5.09 -30.81 6.17
C ARG A 50 6.22 -30.45 7.15
N ASN A 51 5.87 -30.16 8.41
CA ASN A 51 6.80 -29.72 9.45
C ASN A 51 7.61 -28.47 9.04
N ILE A 52 6.97 -27.56 8.30
CA ILE A 52 7.55 -26.28 7.90
C ILE A 52 7.17 -25.21 8.92
N ASP A 53 8.18 -24.61 9.54
CA ASP A 53 7.97 -23.49 10.44
C ASP A 53 7.50 -22.25 9.69
N MET A 54 6.59 -21.46 10.29
CA MET A 54 6.05 -20.24 9.69
C MET A 54 7.15 -19.22 9.40
N GLY A 55 8.13 -19.06 10.30
CA GLY A 55 9.24 -18.14 10.10
C GLY A 55 10.13 -18.56 8.93
N ALA A 56 10.39 -19.87 8.78
CA ALA A 56 11.13 -20.41 7.63
C ALA A 56 10.35 -20.17 6.32
N PHE A 57 9.04 -20.40 6.31
CA PHE A 57 8.20 -20.10 5.16
C PHE A 57 8.26 -18.61 4.79
N GLN A 58 8.08 -17.72 5.75
CA GLN A 58 8.12 -16.28 5.54
C GLN A 58 9.51 -15.81 5.05
N ALA A 59 10.59 -16.37 5.58
CA ALA A 59 11.94 -16.06 5.14
C ALA A 59 12.16 -16.40 3.66
N VAL A 60 11.63 -17.55 3.19
CA VAL A 60 11.70 -17.93 1.76
C VAL A 60 10.93 -16.91 0.91
N VAL A 61 9.69 -16.59 1.28
CA VAL A 61 8.86 -15.62 0.55
C VAL A 61 9.54 -14.25 0.51
N GLN A 62 10.04 -13.75 1.65
CA GLN A 62 10.74 -12.49 1.73
C GLN A 62 12.00 -12.47 0.86
N THR A 63 12.80 -13.54 0.90
CA THR A 63 14.04 -13.64 0.11
C THR A 63 13.74 -13.70 -1.38
N ALA A 64 12.78 -14.53 -1.78
CA ALA A 64 12.43 -14.72 -3.19
C ALA A 64 11.89 -13.43 -3.83
N LEU A 65 11.01 -12.70 -3.14
CA LEU A 65 10.34 -11.52 -3.67
C LEU A 65 11.04 -10.22 -3.32
N GLY A 66 11.30 -9.99 -2.03
CA GLY A 66 11.88 -8.74 -1.52
C GLY A 66 13.40 -8.69 -1.66
N GLY A 67 14.03 -9.84 -1.53
CA GLY A 67 15.47 -10.01 -1.45
C GLY A 67 15.99 -10.01 -0.02
N MET A 68 17.06 -10.74 0.18
CA MET A 68 17.79 -10.81 1.45
C MET A 68 19.15 -10.13 1.29
N ARG A 69 19.48 -9.21 2.17
CA ARG A 69 20.81 -8.61 2.21
C ARG A 69 21.83 -9.65 2.70
N LEU A 70 22.77 -10.00 1.84
CA LEU A 70 23.85 -10.97 2.15
C LEU A 70 25.07 -10.28 2.75
N GLY A 71 25.30 -9.01 2.38
CA GLY A 71 26.47 -8.28 2.78
C GLY A 71 26.55 -6.93 2.09
N GLU A 72 27.74 -6.35 2.12
CA GLU A 72 28.05 -5.04 1.54
C GLU A 72 29.40 -5.11 0.81
N SER A 73 29.47 -4.55 -0.39
CA SER A 73 30.72 -4.27 -1.09
C SER A 73 31.14 -2.83 -0.83
N VAL A 74 32.44 -2.64 -0.61
CA VAL A 74 33.03 -1.32 -0.40
C VAL A 74 33.96 -0.99 -1.57
N GLU A 75 33.59 0.02 -2.35
CA GLU A 75 34.35 0.48 -3.50
C GLU A 75 34.79 1.94 -3.29
N GLY A 76 35.98 2.10 -2.79
CA GLY A 76 36.50 3.41 -2.38
C GLY A 76 35.71 3.98 -1.19
N ARG A 77 34.89 5.02 -1.43
CA ARG A 77 34.00 5.63 -0.42
C ARG A 77 32.56 5.18 -0.52
N GLU A 78 32.23 4.45 -1.57
CA GLU A 78 30.88 3.98 -1.85
C GLU A 78 30.64 2.60 -1.24
N ARG A 79 29.41 2.34 -0.83
CA ARG A 79 28.97 1.09 -0.22
C ARG A 79 27.74 0.60 -0.98
N TYR A 80 27.79 -0.67 -1.40
CA TYR A 80 26.74 -1.32 -2.18
C TYR A 80 26.24 -2.54 -1.46
N ASP A 81 24.94 -2.59 -1.23
CA ASP A 81 24.31 -3.79 -0.65
C ASP A 81 24.31 -4.94 -1.65
N ILE A 82 24.75 -6.10 -1.22
CA ILE A 82 24.64 -7.36 -1.97
C ILE A 82 23.33 -8.02 -1.55
N ILE A 83 22.40 -8.13 -2.50
CA ILE A 83 21.06 -8.67 -2.25
C ILE A 83 20.85 -9.93 -3.08
N ALA A 84 20.45 -11.04 -2.42
CA ALA A 84 19.98 -12.24 -3.09
C ALA A 84 18.46 -12.23 -3.21
N ARG A 85 17.93 -12.46 -4.40
CA ARG A 85 16.51 -12.67 -4.67
C ARG A 85 16.33 -13.47 -5.96
N TYR A 86 15.12 -13.98 -6.21
CA TYR A 86 14.82 -14.59 -7.51
C TYR A 86 14.93 -13.56 -8.62
N ASP A 87 15.43 -14.00 -9.76
CA ASP A 87 15.50 -13.16 -10.95
C ASP A 87 14.09 -12.79 -11.42
N ARG A 88 14.01 -11.70 -12.16
CA ARG A 88 12.73 -11.08 -12.55
C ARG A 88 11.77 -12.04 -13.26
N PRO A 89 12.19 -12.84 -14.23
CA PRO A 89 11.30 -13.78 -14.93
C PRO A 89 10.61 -14.81 -14.03
N PHE A 90 11.14 -15.05 -12.83
CA PHE A 90 10.58 -16.01 -11.86
C PHE A 90 9.67 -15.37 -10.80
N ARG A 91 9.29 -14.10 -10.98
CA ARG A 91 8.45 -13.35 -10.02
C ARG A 91 7.61 -12.24 -10.66
N GLU A 92 7.39 -12.28 -11.97
CA GLU A 92 6.59 -11.25 -12.68
C GLU A 92 5.10 -11.52 -12.64
N THR A 93 4.70 -12.77 -12.67
CA THR A 93 3.29 -13.18 -12.69
C THR A 93 2.91 -13.99 -11.45
N SER A 94 1.62 -14.11 -11.18
CA SER A 94 1.15 -14.99 -10.08
C SER A 94 1.56 -16.44 -10.29
N ALA A 95 1.59 -16.92 -11.54
CA ALA A 95 2.03 -18.27 -11.86
C ALA A 95 3.51 -18.50 -11.52
N ASP A 96 4.38 -17.50 -11.76
CA ASP A 96 5.78 -17.57 -11.38
C ASP A 96 5.94 -17.65 -9.85
N LEU A 97 5.14 -16.87 -9.13
CA LEU A 97 5.15 -16.89 -7.66
C LEU A 97 4.66 -18.22 -7.09
N GLU A 98 3.66 -18.84 -7.70
CA GLU A 98 3.17 -20.17 -7.34
C GLU A 98 4.24 -21.24 -7.46
N GLY A 99 5.18 -21.06 -8.38
CA GLY A 99 6.31 -21.94 -8.62
C GLY A 99 7.51 -21.77 -7.68
N ILE A 100 7.51 -20.77 -6.80
CA ILE A 100 8.60 -20.55 -5.82
C ILE A 100 8.74 -21.79 -4.92
N LEU A 101 9.96 -22.32 -4.81
CA LEU A 101 10.22 -23.54 -4.06
C LEU A 101 10.51 -23.25 -2.58
N VAL A 102 9.80 -23.95 -1.72
CA VAL A 102 10.01 -23.95 -0.27
C VAL A 102 10.56 -25.30 0.16
N SER A 103 11.71 -25.30 0.84
CA SER A 103 12.35 -26.53 1.31
C SER A 103 11.69 -27.02 2.60
N THR A 104 11.38 -28.31 2.66
CA THR A 104 10.96 -28.96 3.90
C THR A 104 12.20 -29.37 4.73
N PRO A 105 12.06 -29.58 6.05
CA PRO A 105 13.14 -30.13 6.88
C PRO A 105 13.65 -31.50 6.41
N ALA A 106 12.83 -32.26 5.70
CA ALA A 106 13.20 -33.55 5.12
C ALA A 106 13.97 -33.44 3.79
N GLY A 107 14.22 -32.22 3.29
CA GLY A 107 14.96 -31.94 2.06
C GLY A 107 14.11 -31.95 0.78
N ALA A 108 12.81 -32.21 0.86
CA ALA A 108 11.91 -32.07 -0.29
C ALA A 108 11.66 -30.59 -0.58
N GLN A 109 11.51 -30.25 -1.86
CA GLN A 109 11.13 -28.91 -2.29
C GLN A 109 9.69 -28.91 -2.81
N LEU A 110 8.88 -28.02 -2.28
CA LEU A 110 7.46 -27.90 -2.61
C LEU A 110 7.19 -26.53 -3.22
N PRO A 111 6.36 -26.44 -4.27
CA PRO A 111 5.96 -25.14 -4.82
C PRO A 111 5.09 -24.39 -3.82
N LEU A 112 5.17 -23.07 -3.87
CA LEU A 112 4.41 -22.16 -2.99
C LEU A 112 2.90 -22.42 -3.09
N SER A 113 2.40 -22.80 -4.27
CA SER A 113 0.99 -23.14 -4.51
C SER A 113 0.45 -24.29 -3.67
N GLU A 114 1.30 -25.20 -3.18
CA GLU A 114 0.91 -26.27 -2.25
C GLU A 114 0.82 -25.80 -0.80
N LEU A 115 1.41 -24.63 -0.47
CA LEU A 115 1.61 -24.16 0.90
C LEU A 115 0.89 -22.85 1.21
N ALA A 116 0.43 -22.15 0.18
CA ALA A 116 -0.20 -20.84 0.31
C ALA A 116 -1.12 -20.52 -0.87
N THR A 117 -2.06 -19.63 -0.64
CA THR A 117 -2.88 -19.04 -1.70
C THR A 117 -2.40 -17.62 -1.99
N ILE A 118 -2.27 -17.27 -3.27
CA ILE A 118 -1.90 -15.94 -3.71
C ILE A 118 -3.18 -15.18 -4.07
N VAL A 119 -3.43 -14.05 -3.41
CA VAL A 119 -4.64 -13.25 -3.59
C VAL A 119 -4.26 -11.82 -3.96
N PHE A 120 -4.92 -11.28 -4.99
CA PHE A 120 -4.87 -9.85 -5.28
C PHE A 120 -5.92 -9.14 -4.43
N ALA A 121 -5.46 -8.28 -3.52
CA ALA A 121 -6.30 -7.52 -2.62
C ALA A 121 -6.21 -6.03 -2.92
N GLU A 122 -7.29 -5.31 -2.65
CA GLU A 122 -7.30 -3.85 -2.65
C GLU A 122 -7.36 -3.34 -1.21
N GLY A 123 -6.58 -2.30 -0.94
CA GLY A 123 -6.53 -1.72 0.39
C GLY A 123 -6.05 -0.26 0.36
N PRO A 124 -5.91 0.37 1.52
CA PRO A 124 -5.41 1.72 1.60
C PRO A 124 -3.90 1.76 1.29
N PRO A 125 -3.45 2.55 0.29
CA PRO A 125 -2.03 2.70 -0.01
C PRO A 125 -1.28 3.41 1.13
N MET A 126 -1.99 4.26 1.85
CA MET A 126 -1.49 4.98 3.02
C MET A 126 -2.66 5.30 3.97
N ILE A 127 -2.43 5.08 5.25
CA ILE A 127 -3.36 5.48 6.32
C ILE A 127 -2.75 6.68 7.03
N ARG A 128 -3.45 7.82 6.99
CA ARG A 128 -3.06 9.03 7.71
C ARG A 128 -3.92 9.23 8.95
N SER A 129 -3.31 9.75 9.99
CA SER A 129 -4.01 10.12 11.21
C SER A 129 -3.49 11.44 11.77
N GLU A 130 -4.39 12.24 12.29
CA GLU A 130 -4.11 13.46 13.04
C GLU A 130 -4.92 13.45 14.33
N ASN A 131 -4.30 13.80 15.44
CA ASN A 131 -4.94 13.78 16.77
C ASN A 131 -5.65 12.45 17.08
N ALA A 132 -5.00 11.33 16.74
CA ALA A 132 -5.52 9.96 16.90
C ALA A 132 -6.81 9.65 16.11
N ARG A 133 -7.12 10.43 15.07
CA ARG A 133 -8.26 10.19 14.16
C ARG A 133 -7.76 10.00 12.74
N LEU A 134 -8.40 9.11 11.99
CA LEU A 134 -8.13 8.93 10.58
C LEU A 134 -8.45 10.20 9.80
N THR A 135 -7.56 10.57 8.87
CA THR A 135 -7.62 11.83 8.13
C THR A 135 -7.41 11.58 6.65
N GLY A 136 -8.13 12.31 5.82
CA GLY A 136 -7.89 12.44 4.37
C GLY A 136 -7.60 13.88 4.03
N TRP A 137 -6.70 14.11 3.08
CA TRP A 137 -6.28 15.44 2.66
C TRP A 137 -6.78 15.74 1.25
N VAL A 138 -7.12 17.03 1.03
CA VAL A 138 -7.38 17.57 -0.30
C VAL A 138 -6.36 18.68 -0.52
N PHE A 139 -5.49 18.48 -1.49
CA PHE A 139 -4.48 19.46 -1.90
C PHE A 139 -5.09 20.38 -2.93
N VAL A 140 -4.86 21.69 -2.79
CA VAL A 140 -5.44 22.70 -3.67
C VAL A 140 -4.38 23.69 -4.10
N ASP A 141 -4.25 23.90 -5.40
CA ASP A 141 -3.47 24.99 -5.98
C ASP A 141 -4.43 26.10 -6.41
N ILE A 142 -4.09 27.34 -6.08
CA ILE A 142 -4.87 28.52 -6.44
C ILE A 142 -4.07 29.42 -7.38
N ASP A 143 -4.78 30.13 -8.24
CA ASP A 143 -4.22 31.13 -9.16
C ASP A 143 -5.09 32.37 -9.25
N GLY A 144 -4.45 33.55 -9.36
CA GLY A 144 -5.12 34.82 -9.61
C GLY A 144 -5.94 35.39 -8.43
N ARG A 145 -5.80 34.86 -7.20
CA ARG A 145 -6.50 35.38 -6.00
C ARG A 145 -5.71 35.18 -4.71
N ASP A 146 -6.10 35.87 -3.66
CA ASP A 146 -5.50 35.76 -2.34
C ASP A 146 -5.88 34.43 -1.64
N MET A 147 -4.94 33.88 -0.91
CA MET A 147 -5.10 32.60 -0.21
C MET A 147 -6.15 32.71 0.93
N GLY A 148 -6.17 33.81 1.67
CA GLY A 148 -7.07 33.99 2.81
C GLY A 148 -8.54 34.00 2.39
N GLY A 149 -8.88 34.79 1.37
CA GLY A 149 -10.23 34.85 0.80
C GLY A 149 -10.64 33.50 0.19
N PHE A 150 -9.73 32.85 -0.53
CA PHE A 150 -10.00 31.52 -1.08
C PHE A 150 -10.34 30.51 0.01
N VAL A 151 -9.53 30.42 1.07
CA VAL A 151 -9.76 29.47 2.17
C VAL A 151 -11.08 29.74 2.89
N ALA A 152 -11.44 31.04 3.09
CA ALA A 152 -12.72 31.41 3.71
C ALA A 152 -13.91 30.95 2.85
N GLU A 153 -13.86 31.19 1.53
CA GLU A 153 -14.89 30.75 0.59
C GLU A 153 -14.96 29.24 0.49
N ALA A 154 -13.81 28.55 0.39
CA ALA A 154 -13.75 27.10 0.31
C ALA A 154 -14.38 26.45 1.55
N ARG A 155 -14.07 26.94 2.74
CA ARG A 155 -14.69 26.46 4.00
C ARG A 155 -16.20 26.63 4.00
N ALA A 156 -16.70 27.79 3.62
CA ALA A 156 -18.14 28.08 3.55
C ALA A 156 -18.83 27.15 2.55
N THR A 157 -18.27 27.02 1.34
CA THR A 157 -18.82 26.19 0.28
C THR A 157 -18.82 24.70 0.62
N VAL A 158 -17.76 24.21 1.25
CA VAL A 158 -17.68 22.81 1.72
C VAL A 158 -18.71 22.56 2.83
N ALA A 159 -18.82 23.46 3.80
CA ALA A 159 -19.80 23.34 4.88
C ALA A 159 -21.25 23.31 4.38
N GLU A 160 -21.55 24.05 3.30
CA GLU A 160 -22.88 24.11 2.68
C GLU A 160 -23.19 22.86 1.84
N ARG A 161 -22.20 22.38 1.07
CA ARG A 161 -22.42 21.37 0.01
C ARG A 161 -22.03 19.95 0.37
N VAL A 162 -21.14 19.77 1.35
CA VAL A 162 -20.68 18.46 1.77
C VAL A 162 -21.18 18.16 3.19
N PRO A 163 -22.12 17.20 3.36
CA PRO A 163 -22.58 16.82 4.69
C PRO A 163 -21.46 16.08 5.41
N LEU A 164 -20.80 16.77 6.35
CA LEU A 164 -19.76 16.20 7.19
C LEU A 164 -20.42 15.50 8.39
N PRO A 165 -20.06 14.24 8.71
CA PRO A 165 -20.54 13.58 9.90
C PRO A 165 -19.97 14.27 11.15
N PRO A 166 -20.66 14.16 12.30
CA PRO A 166 -20.11 14.61 13.57
C PRO A 166 -18.88 13.74 13.89
N GLY A 167 -17.71 14.39 13.94
CA GLY A 167 -16.41 13.72 14.08
C GLY A 167 -15.60 14.16 15.27
#